data_a2685c3363170e3ef9b0033732699797
#
_entry.id   a2685c3363170e3ef9b0033732699797
#
_cell.length_a   1.000
_cell.length_b   1.000
_cell.length_c   1.000
_cell.angle_alpha   90.00
_cell.angle_beta   90.00
_cell.angle_gamma   90.00
#
_symmetry.space_group_name_H-M   'P 1'
#
loop_
_entity.id
_entity.type
_entity.pdbx_description
1 polymer ?
#
loop_
_entity_poly.entity_id
_entity_poly.type
_entity_poly.pdbx_seq_one_letter_code
_entity_poly.pdbx_strand_id
1 'polypeptide(L)'
;MPRKRLPGFRRRIGVVFQDFRLVHHLSAYDNVALPLRVAGVEERDLDTPVSEMLAWVGLGHRSTARPATLSGGEQQRVAIARAVIARPELLVADEPTGNVDPEMAQRLLHLFDSLNKLGTTVVVATHDLHLLARVQRAEMLRLDRGQISDPTGALRNPPKRPVA
;
A
#
# COMPACT_ATOMS: atom_id res chain seq x y z
N MET A 1 21.35 -6.06 -10.47
CA MET A 1 21.38 -6.31 -9.01
C MET A 1 21.67 -7.79 -8.76
N PRO A 2 22.63 -8.19 -7.88
CA PRO A 2 22.91 -9.60 -7.59
C PRO A 2 21.70 -10.29 -6.97
N ARG A 3 21.41 -11.55 -7.37
CA ARG A 3 20.25 -12.33 -6.88
C ARG A 3 20.16 -12.40 -5.34
N LYS A 4 21.29 -12.45 -4.64
CA LYS A 4 21.38 -12.48 -3.17
C LYS A 4 20.80 -11.22 -2.48
N ARG A 5 20.74 -10.06 -3.15
CA ARG A 5 20.20 -8.81 -2.60
C ARG A 5 18.70 -8.63 -2.86
N LEU A 6 18.10 -9.44 -3.75
CA LEU A 6 16.69 -9.33 -4.10
C LEU A 6 15.72 -9.52 -2.91
N PRO A 7 15.92 -10.49 -1.98
CA PRO A 7 15.02 -10.63 -0.84
C PRO A 7 15.01 -9.41 0.08
N GLY A 8 16.18 -8.82 0.36
CA GLY A 8 16.28 -7.61 1.16
C GLY A 8 15.63 -6.40 0.47
N PHE A 9 15.79 -6.27 -0.84
CA PHE A 9 15.14 -5.21 -1.61
C PHE A 9 13.61 -5.37 -1.62
N ARG A 10 13.09 -6.58 -1.83
CA ARG A 10 11.64 -6.84 -1.84
C ARG A 10 10.97 -6.51 -0.52
N ARG A 11 11.63 -6.74 0.63
CA ARG A 11 11.10 -6.41 1.95
C ARG A 11 10.91 -4.91 2.19
N ARG A 12 11.59 -4.07 1.40
CA ARG A 12 11.49 -2.61 1.47
C ARG A 12 10.39 -2.03 0.58
N ILE A 13 9.67 -2.90 -0.17
CA ILE A 13 8.63 -2.49 -1.11
C ILE A 13 7.29 -3.05 -0.65
N GLY A 14 6.32 -2.18 -0.45
CA GLY A 14 4.91 -2.53 -0.32
C GLY A 14 4.25 -2.48 -1.70
N VAL A 15 3.40 -3.47 -2.00
CA VAL A 15 2.66 -3.50 -3.27
C VAL A 15 1.19 -3.78 -3.01
N VAL A 16 0.34 -2.94 -3.56
CA VAL A 16 -1.12 -3.15 -3.63
C VAL A 16 -1.45 -3.46 -5.07
N PHE A 17 -1.93 -4.67 -5.34
CA PHE A 17 -2.34 -5.12 -6.66
C PHE A 17 -3.83 -4.90 -6.88
N GLN A 18 -4.24 -4.66 -8.11
CA GLN A 18 -5.65 -4.53 -8.50
C GLN A 18 -6.48 -5.79 -8.17
N ASP A 19 -5.87 -6.98 -8.27
CA ASP A 19 -6.46 -8.29 -7.95
C ASP A 19 -6.19 -8.74 -6.50
N PHE A 20 -5.80 -7.82 -5.61
CA PHE A 20 -5.50 -7.96 -4.18
C PHE A 20 -4.36 -8.93 -3.85
N ARG A 21 -4.22 -10.04 -4.55
CA ARG A 21 -3.23 -11.12 -4.34
C ARG A 21 -3.08 -11.54 -2.88
N LEU A 22 -4.22 -11.72 -2.21
CA LEU A 22 -4.23 -12.27 -0.87
C LEU A 22 -3.88 -13.75 -0.89
N VAL A 23 -3.24 -14.22 0.16
CA VAL A 23 -2.95 -15.65 0.34
C VAL A 23 -4.23 -16.32 0.83
N HIS A 24 -4.89 -17.12 -0.02
CA HIS A 24 -6.26 -17.59 0.17
C HIS A 24 -6.46 -18.51 1.38
N HIS A 25 -5.44 -19.28 1.77
CA HIS A 25 -5.53 -20.17 2.94
C HIS A 25 -5.22 -19.49 4.26
N LEU A 26 -4.76 -18.24 4.25
CA LEU A 26 -4.49 -17.42 5.42
C LEU A 26 -5.70 -16.56 5.78
N SER A 27 -5.84 -16.25 7.08
CA SER A 27 -6.81 -15.27 7.57
C SER A 27 -6.46 -13.84 7.14
N ALA A 28 -7.36 -12.87 7.38
CA ALA A 28 -7.06 -11.45 7.20
C ALA A 28 -5.89 -11.03 8.11
N TYR A 29 -5.89 -11.48 9.37
CA TYR A 29 -4.80 -11.27 10.32
C TYR A 29 -3.47 -11.78 9.76
N ASP A 30 -3.42 -13.04 9.34
CA ASP A 30 -2.18 -13.65 8.84
C ASP A 30 -1.68 -13.03 7.54
N ASN A 31 -2.59 -12.61 6.65
CA ASN A 31 -2.21 -11.86 5.45
C ASN A 31 -1.52 -10.54 5.83
N VAL A 32 -2.05 -9.80 6.82
CA VAL A 32 -1.46 -8.54 7.27
C VAL A 32 -0.17 -8.78 8.06
N ALA A 33 -0.08 -9.83 8.88
CA ALA A 33 1.11 -10.19 9.64
C ALA A 33 2.29 -10.66 8.77
N LEU A 34 2.01 -11.18 7.56
CA LEU A 34 3.00 -11.85 6.73
C LEU A 34 4.27 -11.02 6.46
N PRO A 35 4.22 -9.72 6.11
CA PRO A 35 5.44 -8.93 5.92
C PRO A 35 6.28 -8.79 7.19
N LEU A 36 5.66 -8.69 8.36
CA LEU A 36 6.38 -8.61 9.64
C LEU A 36 7.07 -9.95 9.97
N ARG A 37 6.39 -11.08 9.75
CA ARG A 37 7.01 -12.42 9.88
C ARG A 37 8.20 -12.57 8.95
N VAL A 38 8.08 -12.16 7.70
CA VAL A 38 9.19 -12.18 6.72
C VAL A 38 10.33 -11.24 7.11
N ALA A 39 10.03 -10.16 7.83
CA ALA A 39 11.02 -9.26 8.39
C ALA A 39 11.72 -9.83 9.66
N GLY A 40 11.21 -10.93 10.24
CA GLY A 40 11.76 -11.59 11.42
C GLY A 40 11.21 -11.08 12.74
N VAL A 41 10.05 -10.40 12.73
CA VAL A 41 9.34 -10.03 13.96
C VAL A 41 8.81 -11.30 14.64
N GLU A 42 9.00 -11.41 15.94
CA GLU A 42 8.55 -12.57 16.70
C GLU A 42 7.02 -12.59 16.85
N GLU A 43 6.42 -13.80 16.91
CA GLU A 43 4.95 -13.95 16.96
C GLU A 43 4.32 -13.19 18.14
N ARG A 44 4.98 -13.13 19.29
CA ARG A 44 4.50 -12.38 20.47
C ARG A 44 4.37 -10.87 20.24
N ASP A 45 5.10 -10.32 19.28
CA ASP A 45 5.16 -8.88 18.99
C ASP A 45 4.26 -8.50 17.80
N LEU A 46 3.56 -9.46 17.18
CA LEU A 46 2.70 -9.23 16.02
C LEU A 46 1.31 -8.73 16.37
N ASP A 47 0.75 -9.16 17.51
CA ASP A 47 -0.68 -8.97 17.81
C ASP A 47 -1.07 -7.49 17.83
N THR A 48 -0.32 -6.68 18.55
CA THR A 48 -0.62 -5.24 18.67
C THR A 48 -0.61 -4.52 17.31
N PRO A 49 0.49 -4.54 16.52
CA PRO A 49 0.52 -3.79 15.26
C PRO A 49 -0.46 -4.34 14.21
N VAL A 50 -0.71 -5.65 14.19
CA VAL A 50 -1.64 -6.24 13.22
C VAL A 50 -3.09 -5.92 13.59
N SER A 51 -3.46 -6.01 14.87
CA SER A 51 -4.80 -5.69 15.35
C SER A 51 -5.13 -4.21 15.19
N GLU A 52 -4.20 -3.31 15.50
CA GLU A 52 -4.33 -1.88 15.27
C GLU A 52 -4.50 -1.55 13.78
N MET A 53 -3.72 -2.18 12.92
CA MET A 53 -3.81 -1.99 11.47
C MET A 53 -5.15 -2.48 10.92
N LEU A 54 -5.63 -3.65 11.36
CA LEU A 54 -6.95 -4.18 10.97
C LEU A 54 -8.08 -3.29 11.50
N ALA A 55 -7.99 -2.78 12.72
CA ALA A 55 -8.96 -1.83 13.26
C ALA A 55 -8.98 -0.54 12.45
N TRP A 56 -7.80 -0.03 12.06
CA TRP A 56 -7.67 1.19 11.26
C TRP A 56 -8.36 1.06 9.89
N VAL A 57 -8.21 -0.11 9.22
CA VAL A 57 -8.92 -0.38 7.95
C VAL A 57 -10.38 -0.84 8.16
N GLY A 58 -10.90 -0.80 9.40
CA GLY A 58 -12.28 -1.17 9.72
C GLY A 58 -12.57 -2.68 9.67
N LEU A 59 -11.55 -3.53 9.83
CA LEU A 59 -11.65 -4.99 9.74
C LEU A 59 -11.26 -5.73 11.04
N GLY A 60 -11.20 -5.05 12.19
CA GLY A 60 -10.87 -5.68 13.46
C GLY A 60 -11.80 -6.87 13.79
N HIS A 61 -13.11 -6.73 13.51
CA HIS A 61 -14.12 -7.79 13.70
C HIS A 61 -14.05 -8.93 12.66
N ARG A 62 -13.21 -8.81 11.64
CA ARG A 62 -13.03 -9.77 10.54
C ARG A 62 -11.64 -10.39 10.52
N SER A 63 -10.85 -10.23 11.59
CA SER A 63 -9.44 -10.66 11.67
C SER A 63 -9.23 -12.13 11.29
N THR A 64 -10.14 -13.02 11.69
CA THR A 64 -10.09 -14.47 11.40
C THR A 64 -10.69 -14.85 10.04
N ALA A 65 -11.34 -13.92 9.34
CA ALA A 65 -11.98 -14.20 8.05
C ALA A 65 -10.95 -14.55 6.97
N ARG A 66 -11.29 -15.52 6.11
CA ARG A 66 -10.47 -15.86 4.95
C ARG A 66 -10.87 -15.02 3.74
N PRO A 67 -9.95 -14.76 2.78
CA PRO A 67 -10.24 -13.95 1.59
C PRO A 67 -11.52 -14.34 0.85
N ALA A 68 -11.82 -15.63 0.74
CA ALA A 68 -13.02 -16.12 0.08
C ALA A 68 -14.36 -15.68 0.74
N THR A 69 -14.32 -15.26 2.02
CA THR A 69 -15.50 -14.79 2.77
C THR A 69 -15.54 -13.27 2.90
N LEU A 70 -14.57 -12.57 2.33
CA LEU A 70 -14.47 -11.11 2.32
C LEU A 70 -15.03 -10.54 1.02
N SER A 71 -15.74 -9.42 1.11
CA SER A 71 -16.12 -8.63 -0.06
C SER A 71 -14.88 -8.07 -0.78
N GLY A 72 -15.03 -7.64 -2.04
CA GLY A 72 -13.92 -7.02 -2.79
C GLY A 72 -13.29 -5.83 -2.06
N GLY A 73 -14.13 -4.95 -1.50
CA GLY A 73 -13.65 -3.82 -0.70
C GLY A 73 -12.94 -4.22 0.59
N GLU A 74 -13.39 -5.29 1.28
CA GLU A 74 -12.69 -5.84 2.44
C GLU A 74 -11.34 -6.46 2.04
N GLN A 75 -11.28 -7.20 0.93
CA GLN A 75 -10.03 -7.76 0.40
C GLN A 75 -9.03 -6.66 0.05
N GLN A 76 -9.50 -5.58 -0.59
CA GLN A 76 -8.68 -4.41 -0.90
C GLN A 76 -8.06 -3.82 0.37
N ARG A 77 -8.88 -3.61 1.42
CA ARG A 77 -8.40 -3.08 2.70
C ARG A 77 -7.38 -3.99 3.37
N VAL A 78 -7.55 -5.31 3.33
CA VAL A 78 -6.53 -6.26 3.81
C VAL A 78 -5.25 -6.15 3.00
N ALA A 79 -5.33 -6.05 1.66
CA ALA A 79 -4.17 -5.92 0.79
C ALA A 79 -3.37 -4.63 1.06
N ILE A 80 -4.06 -3.52 1.31
CA ILE A 80 -3.45 -2.24 1.67
C ILE A 80 -2.78 -2.35 3.05
N ALA A 81 -3.49 -2.86 4.06
CA ALA A 81 -2.94 -3.08 5.40
C ALA A 81 -1.65 -3.90 5.34
N ARG A 82 -1.66 -5.01 4.59
CA ARG A 82 -0.49 -5.85 4.35
C ARG A 82 0.67 -5.08 3.71
N ALA A 83 0.37 -4.23 2.72
CA ALA A 83 1.42 -3.51 1.98
C ALA A 83 2.14 -2.46 2.85
N VAL A 84 1.44 -1.86 3.83
CA VAL A 84 1.96 -0.72 4.60
C VAL A 84 2.48 -1.08 6.00
N ILE A 85 2.08 -2.23 6.57
CA ILE A 85 2.36 -2.57 7.96
C ILE A 85 3.86 -2.63 8.29
N ALA A 86 4.69 -3.06 7.33
CA ALA A 86 6.14 -3.14 7.50
C ALA A 86 6.87 -1.79 7.24
N ARG A 87 6.13 -0.68 7.09
CA ARG A 87 6.65 0.66 6.81
C ARG A 87 7.63 0.66 5.63
N PRO A 88 7.18 0.36 4.41
CA PRO A 88 8.04 0.22 3.25
C PRO A 88 8.72 1.55 2.88
N GLU A 89 9.90 1.48 2.23
CA GLU A 89 10.55 2.66 1.65
C GLU A 89 9.91 3.09 0.32
N LEU A 90 9.30 2.13 -0.39
CA LEU A 90 8.54 2.35 -1.61
C LEU A 90 7.20 1.63 -1.52
N LEU A 91 6.10 2.35 -1.69
CA LEU A 91 4.76 1.80 -1.85
C LEU A 91 4.33 1.98 -3.31
N VAL A 92 3.97 0.88 -3.97
CA VAL A 92 3.39 0.90 -5.32
C VAL A 92 1.95 0.39 -5.21
N ALA A 93 0.99 1.19 -5.64
CA ALA A 93 -0.42 0.85 -5.58
C ALA A 93 -1.07 0.99 -6.95
N ASP A 94 -1.74 -0.08 -7.39
CA ASP A 94 -2.48 -0.14 -8.64
C ASP A 94 -3.98 -0.11 -8.34
N GLU A 95 -4.66 0.96 -8.78
CA GLU A 95 -6.08 1.27 -8.54
C GLU A 95 -6.52 1.06 -7.06
N PRO A 96 -5.82 1.66 -6.07
CA PRO A 96 -6.02 1.31 -4.66
C PRO A 96 -7.40 1.70 -4.12
N THR A 97 -8.16 2.54 -4.83
CA THR A 97 -9.46 3.05 -4.39
C THR A 97 -10.63 2.52 -5.20
N GLY A 98 -10.38 1.71 -6.24
CA GLY A 98 -11.41 1.25 -7.16
C GLY A 98 -12.51 0.38 -6.55
N ASN A 99 -12.27 -0.25 -5.40
CA ASN A 99 -13.21 -1.18 -4.75
C ASN A 99 -13.59 -0.76 -3.32
N VAL A 100 -13.33 0.47 -2.94
CA VAL A 100 -13.67 1.00 -1.60
C VAL A 100 -14.66 2.15 -1.71
N ASP A 101 -15.41 2.39 -0.64
CA ASP A 101 -16.32 3.53 -0.56
C ASP A 101 -15.56 4.88 -0.50
N PRO A 102 -16.25 6.00 -0.81
CA PRO A 102 -15.60 7.31 -0.88
C PRO A 102 -14.94 7.77 0.43
N GLU A 103 -15.49 7.39 1.59
CA GLU A 103 -14.91 7.73 2.89
C GLU A 103 -13.59 6.98 3.09
N MET A 104 -13.57 5.68 2.80
CA MET A 104 -12.37 4.87 2.87
C MET A 104 -11.33 5.34 1.84
N ALA A 105 -11.74 5.70 0.62
CA ALA A 105 -10.83 6.26 -0.38
C ALA A 105 -10.12 7.52 0.15
N GLN A 106 -10.85 8.40 0.83
CA GLN A 106 -10.26 9.58 1.45
C GLN A 106 -9.28 9.23 2.58
N ARG A 107 -9.63 8.27 3.45
CA ARG A 107 -8.72 7.77 4.50
C ARG A 107 -7.43 7.19 3.91
N LEU A 108 -7.52 6.45 2.81
CA LEU A 108 -6.35 5.89 2.11
C LEU A 108 -5.44 6.98 1.56
N LEU A 109 -5.99 8.05 0.98
CA LEU A 109 -5.20 9.19 0.52
C LEU A 109 -4.45 9.85 1.67
N HIS A 110 -5.12 10.07 2.81
CA HIS A 110 -4.46 10.60 4.00
C HIS A 110 -3.36 9.68 4.53
N LEU A 111 -3.56 8.35 4.46
CA LEU A 111 -2.51 7.39 4.81
C LEU A 111 -1.31 7.54 3.88
N PHE A 112 -1.53 7.58 2.56
CA PHE A 112 -0.45 7.70 1.57
C PHE A 112 0.33 9.01 1.74
N ASP A 113 -0.36 10.13 1.99
CA ASP A 113 0.28 11.41 2.30
C ASP A 113 1.10 11.34 3.60
N SER A 114 0.56 10.69 4.64
CA SER A 114 1.26 10.49 5.91
C SER A 114 2.50 9.61 5.76
N LEU A 115 2.42 8.51 5.01
CA LEU A 115 3.56 7.67 4.70
C LEU A 115 4.62 8.43 3.92
N ASN A 116 4.20 9.26 2.95
CA ASN A 116 5.12 10.09 2.18
C ASN A 116 5.85 11.10 3.06
N LYS A 117 5.15 11.77 3.98
CA LYS A 117 5.75 12.69 4.98
C LYS A 117 6.75 11.99 5.89
N LEU A 118 6.55 10.71 6.15
CA LEU A 118 7.47 9.85 6.94
C LEU A 118 8.64 9.28 6.11
N GLY A 119 8.75 9.64 4.83
CA GLY A 119 9.87 9.26 3.96
C GLY A 119 9.59 8.08 3.02
N THR A 120 8.39 7.48 3.02
CA THR A 120 8.00 6.48 2.03
C THR A 120 7.80 7.14 0.66
N THR A 121 8.43 6.63 -0.38
CA THR A 121 8.07 7.00 -1.75
C THR A 121 6.78 6.29 -2.12
N VAL A 122 5.73 7.04 -2.47
CA VAL A 122 4.43 6.47 -2.86
C VAL A 122 4.20 6.67 -4.35
N VAL A 123 3.93 5.59 -5.07
CA VAL A 123 3.56 5.58 -6.49
C VAL A 123 2.18 4.98 -6.62
N VAL A 124 1.23 5.74 -7.16
CA VAL A 124 -0.15 5.30 -7.39
C VAL A 124 -0.43 5.32 -8.87
N ALA A 125 -0.82 4.19 -9.44
CA ALA A 125 -1.41 4.10 -10.77
C ALA A 125 -2.93 4.18 -10.61
N THR A 126 -3.57 5.14 -11.29
CA THR A 126 -5.03 5.27 -11.27
C THR A 126 -5.53 6.04 -12.49
N HIS A 127 -6.76 5.76 -12.89
CA HIS A 127 -7.49 6.54 -13.88
C HIS A 127 -8.50 7.51 -13.23
N ASP A 128 -8.64 7.52 -11.90
CA ASP A 128 -9.52 8.42 -11.17
C ASP A 128 -8.89 9.81 -11.01
N LEU A 129 -9.25 10.72 -11.92
CA LEU A 129 -8.77 12.10 -11.91
C LEU A 129 -9.30 12.90 -10.70
N HIS A 130 -10.45 12.53 -10.12
CA HIS A 130 -10.98 13.19 -8.91
C HIS A 130 -10.14 12.88 -7.68
N LEU A 131 -9.56 11.69 -7.63
CA LEU A 131 -8.60 11.30 -6.61
C LEU A 131 -7.34 12.16 -6.67
N LEU A 132 -6.79 12.33 -7.88
CA LEU A 132 -5.56 13.09 -8.11
C LEU A 132 -5.73 14.58 -7.75
N ALA A 133 -6.90 15.16 -8.00
CA ALA A 133 -7.19 16.56 -7.67
C ALA A 133 -7.16 16.87 -6.16
N ARG A 134 -7.28 15.85 -5.31
CA ARG A 134 -7.27 16.00 -3.84
C ARG A 134 -5.88 15.92 -3.22
N VAL A 135 -4.87 15.49 -3.97
CA VAL A 135 -3.48 15.36 -3.49
C VAL A 135 -2.67 16.57 -3.93
N GLN A 136 -2.59 17.59 -3.10
CA GLN A 136 -1.99 18.92 -3.43
C GLN A 136 -0.51 18.88 -3.82
N ARG A 137 0.21 17.79 -3.56
CA ARG A 137 1.66 17.65 -3.80
C ARG A 137 2.02 16.46 -4.67
N ALA A 138 1.04 15.86 -5.36
CA ALA A 138 1.33 14.76 -6.25
C ALA A 138 2.00 15.26 -7.54
N GLU A 139 3.10 14.62 -7.88
CA GLU A 139 3.70 14.73 -9.20
C GLU A 139 3.04 13.72 -10.12
N MET A 140 2.70 14.14 -11.33
CA MET A 140 1.92 13.33 -12.26
C MET A 140 2.79 12.89 -13.44
N LEU A 141 2.77 11.58 -13.70
CA LEU A 141 3.24 10.99 -14.95
C LEU A 141 2.04 10.48 -15.71
N ARG A 142 1.84 10.92 -16.93
CA ARG A 142 0.77 10.42 -17.80
C ARG A 142 1.32 9.36 -18.74
N LEU A 143 0.68 8.20 -18.74
CA LEU A 143 0.98 7.11 -19.66
C LEU A 143 -0.14 7.03 -20.73
N ASP A 144 0.21 7.21 -21.98
CA ASP A 144 -0.70 7.08 -23.12
C ASP A 144 -0.04 6.25 -24.20
N ARG A 145 -0.67 5.13 -24.61
CA ARG A 145 -0.21 4.20 -25.67
C ARG A 145 1.26 3.83 -25.57
N GLY A 146 1.75 3.57 -24.34
CA GLY A 146 3.13 3.19 -24.08
C GLY A 146 4.12 4.37 -24.07
N GLN A 147 3.66 5.61 -24.22
CA GLN A 147 4.46 6.82 -24.11
C GLN A 147 4.22 7.51 -22.77
N ILE A 148 5.30 7.95 -22.13
CA ILE A 148 5.23 8.70 -20.88
C ILE A 148 5.35 10.18 -21.19
N SER A 149 4.41 10.99 -20.69
CA SER A 149 4.53 12.44 -20.58
C SER A 149 4.69 12.85 -19.11
N ASP A 150 5.46 13.88 -18.88
CA ASP A 150 5.79 14.39 -17.55
C ASP A 150 5.28 15.83 -17.39
N PRO A 151 3.95 16.01 -17.19
CA PRO A 151 3.34 17.34 -17.15
C PRO A 151 3.75 18.16 -15.92
N THR A 152 4.19 17.52 -14.84
CA THR A 152 4.61 18.20 -13.60
C THR A 152 6.12 18.35 -13.49
N GLY A 153 6.90 17.73 -14.37
CA GLY A 153 8.36 17.75 -14.31
C GLY A 153 8.97 16.79 -13.27
N ALA A 154 8.20 15.80 -12.81
CA ALA A 154 8.61 14.82 -11.81
C ALA A 154 9.93 14.11 -12.13
N LEU A 155 10.15 13.77 -13.39
CA LEU A 155 11.38 13.11 -13.85
C LEU A 155 12.56 14.07 -14.01
N ARG A 156 12.29 15.37 -14.22
CA ARG A 156 13.31 16.40 -14.42
C ARG A 156 13.81 17.00 -13.12
N ASN A 157 12.91 17.14 -12.13
CA ASN A 157 13.18 17.71 -10.82
C ASN A 157 12.70 16.75 -9.72
N PRO A 158 13.37 15.60 -9.54
CA PRO A 158 12.98 14.67 -8.49
C PRO A 158 13.06 15.36 -7.13
N PRO A 159 12.08 15.14 -6.23
CA PRO A 159 12.08 15.75 -4.91
C PRO A 159 13.36 15.39 -4.16
N LYS A 160 14.00 16.39 -3.54
CA LYS A 160 15.16 16.16 -2.69
C LYS A 160 14.74 15.25 -1.54
N ARG A 161 15.39 14.09 -1.43
CA ARG A 161 15.18 13.20 -0.29
C ARG A 161 15.47 13.98 1.00
N PRO A 162 14.60 13.90 2.02
CA PRO A 162 14.99 14.41 3.34
C PRO A 162 16.25 13.67 3.76
N VAL A 163 17.26 14.44 4.14
CA VAL A 163 18.50 13.90 4.70
C VAL A 163 18.12 13.32 6.06
N ALA A 164 18.31 12.00 6.22
CA ALA A 164 18.10 11.29 7.48
C ALA A 164 19.11 11.76 8.53
#